data_e948ae42cf2af30b05e8a8e34062d7c5
#
_entry.id   e948ae42cf2af30b05e8a8e34062d7c5
#
_cell.length_a   1.000
_cell.length_b   1.000
_cell.length_c   1.000
_cell.angle_alpha   90.00
_cell.angle_beta   90.00
_cell.angle_gamma   90.00
#
_symmetry.space_group_name_H-M   'P 1'
#
loop_
_entity.id
_entity.type
_entity.pdbx_description
1 polymer ?
#
loop_
_entity_poly.entity_id
_entity_poly.type
_entity_poly.pdbx_seq_one_letter_code
_entity_poly.pdbx_strand_id
1 'polypeptide(L)'
;MDEDDTILKDLSTRLLERELFKYRTLKGDKDYENTRKICIEEGLDPRYYVTSDAIMNQVPYKRMEVRHANEVEILKQDGTISSLPEESEIVQAILLGKAKQDQKIFSTRQVIRRSSFRCQSFNKYKDAQGTHYILEQASKEWNQEGLFLEFYQEDHVIGCAHIIDNCVKDIVLLPDDRREFYEKEVLGAIEDFFKKQHMHVVKIIPYSQSLDFYLENGYRTEGNYMIKEVG
;
A
#
# COMPACT_ATOMS: atom_id res chain seq x y z
N MET A 1 -34.52 -21.71 4.54
CA MET A 1 -33.49 -20.66 4.31
C MET A 1 -32.30 -21.16 5.06
N ASP A 2 -31.28 -21.63 4.34
CA ASP A 2 -30.06 -22.13 4.99
C ASP A 2 -29.37 -20.97 5.70
N GLU A 3 -29.36 -21.06 7.02
CA GLU A 3 -28.86 -20.01 7.92
C GLU A 3 -27.34 -19.96 8.01
N ASP A 4 -26.62 -20.65 7.14
CA ASP A 4 -25.17 -20.81 7.22
C ASP A 4 -24.38 -20.24 6.03
N ASP A 5 -24.89 -19.18 5.39
CA ASP A 5 -24.04 -18.42 4.45
C ASP A 5 -23.07 -17.53 5.26
N THR A 6 -21.90 -18.10 5.54
CA THR A 6 -20.83 -17.43 6.29
C THR A 6 -20.39 -16.14 5.64
N ILE A 7 -20.45 -16.05 4.31
CA ILE A 7 -20.10 -14.85 3.55
C ILE A 7 -21.13 -13.75 3.79
N LEU A 8 -22.42 -14.09 3.66
CA LEU A 8 -23.50 -13.13 3.91
C LEU A 8 -23.47 -12.61 5.35
N LYS A 9 -23.22 -13.50 6.31
CA LYS A 9 -23.09 -13.15 7.73
C LYS A 9 -21.91 -12.18 7.93
N ASP A 10 -20.73 -12.48 7.40
CA ASP A 10 -19.55 -11.62 7.54
C ASP A 10 -19.78 -10.25 6.89
N LEU A 11 -20.29 -10.20 5.65
CA LEU A 11 -20.56 -8.94 4.95
C LEU A 11 -21.62 -8.10 5.67
N SER A 12 -22.66 -8.73 6.23
CA SER A 12 -23.69 -8.05 7.02
C SER A 12 -23.11 -7.48 8.32
N THR A 13 -22.27 -8.25 9.02
CA THR A 13 -21.57 -7.80 10.22
C THR A 13 -20.68 -6.60 9.92
N ARG A 14 -19.85 -6.67 8.87
CA ARG A 14 -19.00 -5.54 8.44
C ARG A 14 -19.81 -4.28 8.15
N LEU A 15 -20.98 -4.42 7.51
CA LEU A 15 -21.86 -3.30 7.23
C LEU A 15 -22.39 -2.65 8.51
N LEU A 16 -22.84 -3.46 9.47
CA LEU A 16 -23.36 -3.01 10.76
C LEU A 16 -22.27 -2.33 11.62
N GLU A 17 -21.06 -2.90 11.61
CA GLU A 17 -19.90 -2.39 12.36
C GLU A 17 -19.16 -1.27 11.62
N ARG A 18 -19.62 -0.88 10.43
CA ARG A 18 -19.01 0.12 9.55
C ARG A 18 -17.57 -0.22 9.14
N GLU A 19 -17.25 -1.49 9.07
CA GLU A 19 -15.99 -2.01 8.51
C GLU A 19 -16.06 -2.09 6.98
N LEU A 20 -16.35 -0.99 6.33
CA LEU A 20 -16.52 -0.91 4.89
C LEU A 20 -15.22 -1.22 4.15
N PHE A 21 -15.34 -1.74 2.94
CA PHE A 21 -14.23 -1.94 2.05
C PHE A 21 -13.44 -0.65 1.84
N LYS A 22 -12.14 -0.80 1.75
CA LYS A 22 -11.22 0.28 1.40
C LYS A 22 -10.84 0.13 -0.07
N TYR A 23 -10.29 1.19 -0.64
CA TYR A 23 -9.83 1.17 -2.01
C TYR A 23 -8.43 1.76 -2.15
N ARG A 24 -7.77 1.39 -3.22
CA ARG A 24 -6.56 2.03 -3.73
C ARG A 24 -6.60 2.07 -5.25
N THR A 25 -5.68 2.83 -5.84
CA THR A 25 -5.51 2.84 -7.30
C THR A 25 -4.99 1.49 -7.78
N LEU A 26 -5.64 0.94 -8.80
CA LEU A 26 -5.22 -0.30 -9.46
C LEU A 26 -4.10 0.00 -10.46
N LYS A 27 -2.97 -0.72 -10.35
CA LYS A 27 -1.78 -0.53 -11.20
C LYS A 27 -1.70 -1.55 -12.36
N GLY A 28 -2.84 -2.10 -12.79
CA GLY A 28 -2.97 -3.06 -13.90
C GLY A 28 -3.32 -4.48 -13.47
N ASP A 29 -3.42 -5.40 -14.44
CA ASP A 29 -3.96 -6.76 -14.23
C ASP A 29 -3.14 -7.58 -13.23
N LYS A 30 -1.81 -7.48 -13.27
CA LYS A 30 -0.95 -8.21 -12.31
C LYS A 30 -1.20 -7.77 -10.87
N ASP A 31 -1.50 -6.52 -10.65
CA ASP A 31 -1.81 -5.96 -9.36
C ASP A 31 -3.18 -6.45 -8.86
N TYR A 32 -4.16 -6.56 -9.77
CA TYR A 32 -5.46 -7.17 -9.48
C TYR A 32 -5.33 -8.64 -9.06
N GLU A 33 -4.59 -9.43 -9.83
CA GLU A 33 -4.36 -10.84 -9.51
C GLU A 33 -3.59 -11.04 -8.21
N ASN A 34 -2.61 -10.18 -7.91
CA ASN A 34 -1.91 -10.20 -6.63
C ASN A 34 -2.85 -9.93 -5.46
N THR A 35 -3.75 -8.94 -5.60
CA THR A 35 -4.75 -8.64 -4.56
C THR A 35 -5.70 -9.82 -4.33
N ARG A 36 -6.11 -10.51 -5.39
CA ARG A 36 -6.94 -11.72 -5.28
C ARG A 36 -6.21 -12.86 -4.55
N LYS A 37 -4.93 -13.05 -4.84
CA LYS A 37 -4.10 -14.03 -4.13
C LYS A 37 -4.05 -13.75 -2.63
N ILE A 38 -3.75 -12.50 -2.25
CA ILE A 38 -3.71 -12.08 -0.85
C ILE A 38 -5.08 -12.28 -0.18
N CYS A 39 -6.18 -12.02 -0.90
CA CYS A 39 -7.53 -12.26 -0.40
C CYS A 39 -7.76 -13.74 -0.05
N ILE A 40 -7.28 -14.66 -0.89
CA ILE A 40 -7.34 -16.11 -0.63
C ILE A 40 -6.47 -16.49 0.59
N GLU A 41 -5.27 -15.94 0.69
CA GLU A 41 -4.37 -16.15 1.84
C GLU A 41 -4.97 -15.68 3.17
N GLU A 42 -5.82 -14.64 3.13
CA GLU A 42 -6.62 -14.17 4.28
C GLU A 42 -7.86 -15.04 4.55
N GLY A 43 -8.06 -16.13 3.81
CA GLY A 43 -9.21 -17.04 3.97
C GLY A 43 -10.53 -16.47 3.40
N LEU A 44 -10.47 -15.44 2.56
CA LEU A 44 -11.63 -14.78 1.98
C LEU A 44 -11.83 -15.20 0.51
N ASP A 45 -13.08 -15.28 0.06
CA ASP A 45 -13.39 -15.60 -1.34
C ASP A 45 -13.31 -14.31 -2.20
N PRO A 46 -12.35 -14.22 -3.14
CA PRO A 46 -12.15 -13.00 -3.92
C PRO A 46 -13.34 -12.63 -4.83
N ARG A 47 -14.29 -13.54 -5.07
CA ARG A 47 -15.52 -13.23 -5.83
C ARG A 47 -16.42 -12.24 -5.10
N TYR A 48 -16.34 -12.21 -3.76
CA TYR A 48 -17.17 -11.35 -2.91
C TYR A 48 -16.36 -10.22 -2.23
N TYR A 49 -15.05 -10.42 -2.06
CA TYR A 49 -14.21 -9.52 -1.28
C TYR A 49 -13.22 -8.70 -2.11
N VAL A 50 -13.14 -8.92 -3.43
CA VAL A 50 -12.30 -8.10 -4.33
C VAL A 50 -13.12 -7.67 -5.53
N THR A 51 -13.26 -6.36 -5.69
CA THR A 51 -13.90 -5.79 -6.88
C THR A 51 -13.06 -4.64 -7.43
N SER A 52 -13.20 -4.36 -8.70
CA SER A 52 -12.56 -3.19 -9.32
C SER A 52 -13.62 -2.38 -10.06
N ASP A 53 -13.46 -1.07 -10.02
CA ASP A 53 -14.30 -0.14 -10.75
C ASP A 53 -13.47 1.00 -11.32
N ALA A 54 -13.92 1.50 -12.45
CA ALA A 54 -13.38 2.69 -13.08
C ALA A 54 -14.12 3.91 -12.55
N ILE A 55 -13.52 4.60 -11.59
CA ILE A 55 -14.05 5.88 -11.15
C ILE A 55 -13.71 6.91 -12.24
N MET A 56 -14.68 7.21 -13.07
CA MET A 56 -14.60 8.41 -13.88
C MET A 56 -14.77 9.61 -12.95
N ASN A 57 -13.72 10.40 -12.78
CA ASN A 57 -13.89 11.76 -12.32
C ASN A 57 -14.68 12.48 -13.41
N GLN A 58 -16.01 12.38 -13.33
CA GLN A 58 -16.87 13.19 -14.17
C GLN A 58 -16.63 14.62 -13.71
N VAL A 59 -15.91 15.38 -14.53
CA VAL A 59 -15.94 16.82 -14.40
C VAL A 59 -17.40 17.20 -14.50
N PRO A 60 -17.99 17.88 -13.50
CA PRO A 60 -19.43 18.18 -13.48
C PRO A 60 -19.92 18.96 -14.69
N TYR A 61 -19.02 19.41 -15.53
CA TYR A 61 -19.25 20.18 -16.74
C TYR A 61 -18.79 19.46 -18.01
N LYS A 62 -19.03 18.15 -18.13
CA LYS A 62 -18.81 17.50 -19.41
C LYS A 62 -19.73 18.14 -20.43
N ARG A 63 -19.15 18.82 -21.40
CA ARG A 63 -19.86 19.29 -22.58
C ARG A 63 -20.54 18.07 -23.23
N MET A 64 -21.78 17.82 -22.84
CA MET A 64 -22.66 16.97 -23.63
C MET A 64 -22.92 17.74 -24.93
N GLU A 65 -22.82 17.05 -26.05
CA GLU A 65 -23.20 17.59 -27.39
C GLU A 65 -24.68 18.01 -27.48
N VAL A 66 -25.38 18.02 -26.36
CA VAL A 66 -26.75 18.50 -26.24
C VAL A 66 -26.73 19.91 -25.65
N ARG A 67 -26.96 20.86 -26.53
CA ARG A 67 -27.07 22.28 -26.24
C ARG A 67 -27.86 22.55 -24.95
N HIS A 68 -27.24 23.30 -24.02
CA HIS A 68 -27.87 24.17 -23.02
C HIS A 68 -28.51 23.61 -21.74
N ALA A 69 -28.37 22.35 -21.36
CA ALA A 69 -29.13 21.90 -20.18
C ALA A 69 -28.40 22.00 -18.82
N ASN A 70 -27.06 22.19 -18.78
CA ASN A 70 -26.27 22.14 -17.51
C ASN A 70 -25.05 23.08 -17.50
N GLU A 71 -25.03 24.16 -18.28
CA GLU A 71 -23.97 25.15 -18.16
C GLU A 71 -24.32 26.14 -17.03
N VAL A 72 -23.37 26.38 -16.13
CA VAL A 72 -23.53 27.47 -15.16
C VAL A 72 -23.34 28.78 -15.89
N GLU A 73 -24.40 29.54 -15.97
CA GLU A 73 -24.40 30.88 -16.56
C GLU A 73 -24.03 31.92 -15.50
N ILE A 74 -23.20 32.86 -15.89
CA ILE A 74 -22.75 33.99 -15.05
C ILE A 74 -23.38 35.25 -15.62
N LEU A 75 -24.14 35.97 -14.81
CA LEU A 75 -24.59 37.30 -15.14
C LEU A 75 -23.47 38.31 -14.82
N LYS A 76 -22.96 38.99 -15.84
CA LYS A 76 -21.94 40.03 -15.70
C LYS A 76 -22.53 41.35 -15.22
N GLN A 77 -21.66 42.24 -14.75
CA GLN A 77 -22.08 43.58 -14.29
C GLN A 77 -22.68 44.44 -15.39
N ASP A 78 -22.35 44.19 -16.65
CA ASP A 78 -22.91 44.87 -17.82
C ASP A 78 -24.26 44.31 -18.26
N GLY A 79 -24.80 43.30 -17.55
CA GLY A 79 -26.07 42.64 -17.85
C GLY A 79 -25.97 41.51 -18.90
N THR A 80 -24.80 41.19 -19.42
CA THR A 80 -24.61 40.07 -20.35
C THR A 80 -24.51 38.73 -19.60
N ILE A 81 -24.98 37.66 -20.23
CA ILE A 81 -24.85 36.30 -19.69
C ILE A 81 -23.73 35.57 -20.46
N SER A 82 -22.84 34.97 -19.73
CA SER A 82 -21.72 34.17 -20.24
C SER A 82 -21.61 32.85 -19.50
N SER A 83 -21.06 31.82 -20.14
CA SER A 83 -20.84 30.53 -19.46
C SER A 83 -19.61 30.60 -18.54
N LEU A 84 -19.64 29.85 -17.42
CA LEU A 84 -18.51 29.77 -16.49
C LEU A 84 -17.21 29.37 -17.17
N PRO A 85 -17.16 28.43 -18.14
CA PRO A 85 -15.94 28.11 -18.88
C PRO A 85 -15.38 29.25 -19.74
N GLU A 86 -16.24 30.14 -20.23
CA GLU A 86 -15.78 31.30 -21.02
C GLU A 86 -15.15 32.38 -20.14
N GLU A 87 -15.58 32.44 -18.88
CA GLU A 87 -15.10 33.43 -17.92
C GLU A 87 -13.92 32.97 -17.06
N SER A 88 -13.61 31.66 -17.03
CA SER A 88 -12.57 31.11 -16.19
C SER A 88 -11.62 30.21 -16.96
N GLU A 89 -10.40 30.66 -17.17
CA GLU A 89 -9.32 29.85 -17.77
C GLU A 89 -9.06 28.56 -16.98
N ILE A 90 -9.23 28.59 -15.66
CA ILE A 90 -9.06 27.41 -14.79
C ILE A 90 -10.14 26.38 -15.09
N VAL A 91 -11.39 26.81 -15.18
CA VAL A 91 -12.51 25.90 -15.50
C VAL A 91 -12.37 25.37 -16.92
N GLN A 92 -11.95 26.19 -17.87
CA GLN A 92 -11.68 25.78 -19.24
C GLN A 92 -10.53 24.74 -19.28
N ALA A 93 -9.45 24.97 -18.56
CA ALA A 93 -8.34 24.01 -18.47
C ALA A 93 -8.76 22.66 -17.85
N ILE A 94 -9.59 22.68 -16.83
CA ILE A 94 -10.17 21.47 -16.22
C ILE A 94 -11.06 20.72 -17.21
N LEU A 95 -11.88 21.42 -17.98
CA LEU A 95 -12.76 20.84 -18.98
C LEU A 95 -12.04 20.28 -20.21
N LEU A 96 -10.95 20.94 -20.60
CA LEU A 96 -10.08 20.48 -21.70
C LEU A 96 -9.14 19.37 -21.25
N GLY A 97 -8.91 19.22 -19.93
CA GLY A 97 -8.14 18.13 -19.37
C GLY A 97 -8.79 16.79 -19.73
N LYS A 98 -7.99 15.84 -20.23
CA LYS A 98 -8.46 14.46 -20.44
C LYS A 98 -8.98 13.94 -19.11
N ALA A 99 -10.24 13.51 -19.06
CA ALA A 99 -10.80 12.82 -17.92
C ALA A 99 -9.87 11.63 -17.56
N LYS A 100 -9.16 11.74 -16.44
CA LYS A 100 -8.28 10.69 -15.99
C LYS A 100 -9.15 9.59 -15.43
N GLN A 101 -9.22 8.48 -16.13
CA GLN A 101 -9.94 7.30 -15.68
C GLN A 101 -9.04 6.55 -14.71
N ASP A 102 -9.25 6.76 -13.43
CA ASP A 102 -8.53 6.01 -12.39
C ASP A 102 -9.31 4.74 -12.07
N GLN A 103 -8.73 3.60 -12.42
CA GLN A 103 -9.24 2.32 -11.95
C GLN A 103 -8.92 2.17 -10.46
N LYS A 104 -9.92 1.78 -9.68
CA LYS A 104 -9.79 1.50 -8.25
C LYS A 104 -10.06 0.03 -7.99
N ILE A 105 -9.36 -0.53 -7.03
CA ILE A 105 -9.61 -1.86 -6.48
C ILE A 105 -10.11 -1.71 -5.05
N PHE A 106 -11.16 -2.43 -4.72
CA PHE A 106 -11.84 -2.41 -3.43
C PHE A 106 -11.71 -3.77 -2.76
N SER A 107 -11.41 -3.77 -1.47
CA SER A 107 -11.38 -4.98 -0.65
C SER A 107 -11.41 -4.62 0.84
N THR A 108 -11.30 -5.63 1.70
CA THR A 108 -11.14 -5.40 3.14
C THR A 108 -9.88 -4.59 3.43
N ARG A 109 -9.87 -3.88 4.57
CA ARG A 109 -8.72 -3.06 4.97
C ARG A 109 -7.41 -3.85 4.99
N GLN A 110 -7.45 -5.09 5.47
CA GLN A 110 -6.28 -5.96 5.58
C GLN A 110 -5.72 -6.34 4.21
N VAL A 111 -6.58 -6.79 3.29
CA VAL A 111 -6.19 -7.15 1.90
C VAL A 111 -5.60 -5.93 1.18
N ILE A 112 -6.22 -4.75 1.30
CA ILE A 112 -5.69 -3.52 0.68
C ILE A 112 -4.31 -3.17 1.26
N ARG A 113 -4.12 -3.25 2.57
CA ARG A 113 -2.82 -2.97 3.20
C ARG A 113 -1.74 -3.93 2.71
N ARG A 114 -1.98 -5.24 2.77
CA ARG A 114 -1.02 -6.25 2.32
C ARG A 114 -0.69 -6.10 0.84
N SER A 115 -1.69 -5.87 -0.01
CA SER A 115 -1.48 -5.73 -1.45
C SER A 115 -0.77 -4.44 -1.87
N SER A 116 -0.73 -3.43 -1.02
CA SER A 116 0.00 -2.17 -1.25
C SER A 116 1.37 -2.11 -0.58
N PHE A 117 1.73 -3.14 0.19
CA PHE A 117 3.07 -3.25 0.77
C PHE A 117 4.10 -3.68 -0.30
N ARG A 118 5.27 -3.04 -0.28
CA ARG A 118 6.37 -3.31 -1.23
C ARG A 118 7.72 -3.27 -0.51
N CYS A 119 8.64 -4.13 -0.97
CA CYS A 119 10.03 -4.12 -0.56
C CYS A 119 10.92 -3.89 -1.78
N GLN A 120 11.89 -3.01 -1.65
CA GLN A 120 12.93 -2.74 -2.66
C GLN A 120 14.31 -2.93 -2.05
N SER A 121 15.27 -3.41 -2.85
CA SER A 121 16.65 -3.63 -2.41
C SER A 121 17.63 -2.73 -3.14
N PHE A 122 18.63 -2.22 -2.43
CA PHE A 122 19.67 -1.33 -2.93
C PHE A 122 21.04 -1.81 -2.48
N ASN A 123 21.96 -1.98 -3.42
CA ASN A 123 23.33 -2.39 -3.16
C ASN A 123 24.26 -1.21 -2.79
N LYS A 124 23.79 0.01 -2.94
CA LYS A 124 24.56 1.22 -2.66
C LYS A 124 23.73 2.16 -1.81
N TYR A 125 24.30 2.60 -0.70
CA TYR A 125 23.65 3.53 0.22
C TYR A 125 23.12 4.78 -0.47
N LYS A 126 23.89 5.38 -1.38
CA LYS A 126 23.48 6.59 -2.12
C LYS A 126 22.20 6.46 -2.94
N ASP A 127 21.83 5.23 -3.34
CA ASP A 127 20.66 4.95 -4.16
C ASP A 127 19.42 4.68 -3.28
N ALA A 128 19.63 4.39 -1.98
CA ALA A 128 18.60 4.07 -0.99
C ALA A 128 18.04 5.35 -0.32
N GLN A 129 17.30 6.15 -1.08
CA GLN A 129 16.79 7.45 -0.60
C GLN A 129 15.77 7.30 0.54
N GLY A 130 14.96 6.25 0.50
CA GLY A 130 14.03 5.93 1.59
C GLY A 130 14.78 5.61 2.89
N THR A 131 15.90 4.90 2.81
CA THR A 131 16.78 4.61 3.95
C THR A 131 17.32 5.90 4.56
N HIS A 132 17.83 6.83 3.75
CA HIS A 132 18.29 8.14 4.23
C HIS A 132 17.19 8.86 5.03
N TYR A 133 15.99 8.94 4.43
CA TYR A 133 14.84 9.59 5.08
C TYR A 133 14.50 8.92 6.42
N ILE A 134 14.41 7.59 6.46
CA ILE A 134 14.07 6.82 7.68
C ILE A 134 15.12 7.04 8.77
N LEU A 135 16.42 6.97 8.43
CA LEU A 135 17.49 7.12 9.39
C LEU A 135 17.55 8.54 9.96
N GLU A 136 17.30 9.56 9.14
CA GLU A 136 17.18 10.94 9.59
C GLU A 136 16.04 11.10 10.61
N GLN A 137 14.85 10.58 10.30
CA GLN A 137 13.70 10.63 11.21
C GLN A 137 13.95 9.87 12.52
N ALA A 138 14.69 8.76 12.46
CA ALA A 138 15.04 7.95 13.63
C ALA A 138 16.25 8.45 14.40
N SER A 139 16.93 9.51 13.95
CA SER A 139 18.20 10.00 14.47
C SER A 139 19.26 8.89 14.58
N LYS A 140 19.36 8.06 13.53
CA LYS A 140 20.29 6.93 13.41
C LYS A 140 21.23 7.12 12.24
N GLU A 141 22.42 6.51 12.37
CA GLU A 141 23.38 6.41 11.28
C GLU A 141 23.75 4.94 11.05
N TRP A 142 23.90 4.54 9.79
CA TRP A 142 24.38 3.21 9.42
C TRP A 142 25.69 3.30 8.65
N ASN A 143 26.47 2.22 8.74
CA ASN A 143 27.57 2.02 7.80
C ASN A 143 27.02 1.99 6.36
N GLN A 144 27.72 2.65 5.45
CA GLN A 144 27.33 2.74 4.05
C GLN A 144 27.62 1.46 3.25
N GLU A 145 28.24 0.45 3.89
CA GLU A 145 28.50 -0.86 3.29
C GLU A 145 27.32 -1.80 3.49
N GLY A 146 27.15 -2.74 2.55
CA GLY A 146 26.12 -3.75 2.60
C GLY A 146 24.94 -3.49 1.68
N LEU A 147 23.84 -4.19 1.94
CA LEU A 147 22.62 -4.12 1.17
C LEU A 147 21.52 -3.48 2.05
N PHE A 148 20.72 -2.65 1.42
CA PHE A 148 19.64 -1.92 2.08
C PHE A 148 18.30 -2.38 1.52
N LEU A 149 17.36 -2.73 2.39
CA LEU A 149 15.97 -2.96 2.02
C LEU A 149 15.14 -1.76 2.46
N GLU A 150 14.27 -1.31 1.59
CA GLU A 150 13.30 -0.26 1.88
C GLU A 150 11.89 -0.83 1.79
N PHE A 151 11.08 -0.51 2.79
CA PHE A 151 9.71 -0.97 2.90
C PHE A 151 8.75 0.19 2.65
N TYR A 152 7.78 -0.06 1.79
CA TYR A 152 6.81 0.95 1.37
C TYR A 152 5.39 0.47 1.63
N GLN A 153 4.56 1.40 2.08
CA GLN A 153 3.12 1.26 2.07
C GLN A 153 2.56 2.24 1.05
N GLU A 154 1.96 1.72 -0.03
CA GLU A 154 1.64 2.51 -1.23
C GLU A 154 2.90 3.16 -1.82
N ASP A 155 3.01 4.48 -1.74
CA ASP A 155 4.17 5.24 -2.23
C ASP A 155 4.97 5.90 -1.09
N HIS A 156 4.64 5.58 0.18
CA HIS A 156 5.32 6.11 1.35
C HIS A 156 6.31 5.08 1.92
N VAL A 157 7.55 5.50 2.12
CA VAL A 157 8.51 4.67 2.83
C VAL A 157 8.14 4.62 4.32
N ILE A 158 8.07 3.40 4.87
CA ILE A 158 7.68 3.14 6.26
C ILE A 158 8.79 2.57 7.12
N GLY A 159 9.86 2.09 6.49
CA GLY A 159 10.99 1.51 7.19
C GLY A 159 12.10 1.07 6.26
N CYS A 160 13.19 0.64 6.86
CA CYS A 160 14.34 0.09 6.16
C CYS A 160 15.03 -1.01 6.98
N ALA A 161 15.81 -1.86 6.31
CA ALA A 161 16.67 -2.84 6.94
C ALA A 161 18.07 -2.82 6.31
N HIS A 162 19.09 -3.11 7.13
CA HIS A 162 20.47 -3.16 6.74
C HIS A 162 21.00 -4.59 6.81
N ILE A 163 21.57 -5.09 5.72
CA ILE A 163 22.09 -6.45 5.60
C ILE A 163 23.58 -6.39 5.29
N ILE A 164 24.38 -7.02 6.14
CA ILE A 164 25.82 -7.21 5.96
C ILE A 164 26.14 -8.69 6.19
N ASP A 165 26.96 -9.29 5.33
CA ASP A 165 27.40 -10.69 5.44
C ASP A 165 26.22 -11.66 5.62
N ASN A 166 25.17 -11.49 4.82
CA ASN A 166 23.94 -12.29 4.87
C ASN A 166 23.25 -12.28 6.26
N CYS A 167 23.47 -11.22 7.03
CA CYS A 167 22.83 -11.02 8.31
C CYS A 167 22.13 -9.67 8.35
N VAL A 168 20.86 -9.66 8.76
CA VAL A 168 20.13 -8.42 9.02
C VAL A 168 20.67 -7.81 10.31
N LYS A 169 21.37 -6.71 10.19
CA LYS A 169 22.04 -6.03 11.30
C LYS A 169 21.12 -5.11 12.06
N ASP A 170 20.23 -4.45 11.35
CA ASP A 170 19.28 -3.52 11.94
C ASP A 170 18.02 -3.43 11.07
N ILE A 171 16.89 -3.16 11.72
CA ILE A 171 15.60 -2.85 11.10
C ILE A 171 15.08 -1.60 11.79
N VAL A 172 14.71 -0.61 11.00
CA VAL A 172 14.11 0.64 11.51
C VAL A 172 12.75 0.85 10.85
N LEU A 173 11.73 0.98 11.66
CA LEU A 173 10.37 1.34 11.24
C LEU A 173 10.01 2.69 11.83
N LEU A 174 9.33 3.52 11.05
CA LEU A 174 8.75 4.76 11.57
C LEU A 174 7.65 4.44 12.59
N PRO A 175 7.50 5.28 13.63
CA PRO A 175 6.39 5.15 14.57
C PRO A 175 5.04 5.31 13.83
N ASP A 176 4.18 4.31 13.97
CA ASP A 176 2.81 4.33 13.45
C ASP A 176 1.95 3.44 14.34
N ASP A 177 0.67 3.79 14.50
CA ASP A 177 -0.31 2.99 15.26
C ASP A 177 -0.50 1.57 14.70
N ARG A 178 0.02 1.32 13.49
CA ARG A 178 -0.05 0.04 12.77
C ARG A 178 1.25 -0.74 12.81
N ARG A 179 2.15 -0.43 13.72
CA ARG A 179 3.51 -1.00 13.80
C ARG A 179 3.53 -2.52 13.80
N GLU A 180 2.68 -3.16 14.62
CA GLU A 180 2.59 -4.63 14.70
C GLU A 180 2.28 -5.27 13.34
N PHE A 181 1.39 -4.65 12.56
CA PHE A 181 1.10 -5.09 11.21
C PHE A 181 2.34 -5.00 10.31
N TYR A 182 3.02 -3.87 10.33
CA TYR A 182 4.19 -3.66 9.48
C TYR A 182 5.37 -4.54 9.88
N GLU A 183 5.58 -4.81 11.16
CA GLU A 183 6.65 -5.70 11.64
C GLU A 183 6.54 -7.09 11.02
N LYS A 184 5.33 -7.65 10.94
CA LYS A 184 5.09 -8.96 10.32
C LYS A 184 5.32 -8.94 8.81
N GLU A 185 4.80 -7.92 8.11
CA GLU A 185 4.99 -7.79 6.65
C GLU A 185 6.46 -7.56 6.29
N VAL A 186 7.17 -6.77 7.07
CA VAL A 186 8.62 -6.54 6.92
C VAL A 186 9.41 -7.82 7.09
N LEU A 187 9.08 -8.61 8.12
CA LEU A 187 9.74 -9.89 8.36
C LEU A 187 9.52 -10.86 7.20
N GLY A 188 8.28 -10.99 6.72
CA GLY A 188 7.94 -11.78 5.53
C GLY A 188 8.69 -11.31 4.28
N ALA A 189 8.80 -9.99 4.06
CA ALA A 189 9.54 -9.44 2.92
C ALA A 189 11.05 -9.71 2.99
N ILE A 190 11.63 -9.69 4.19
CA ILE A 190 13.03 -10.10 4.41
C ILE A 190 13.21 -11.58 4.08
N GLU A 191 12.33 -12.44 4.57
CA GLU A 191 12.34 -13.87 4.26
C GLU A 191 12.25 -14.13 2.76
N ASP A 192 11.32 -13.47 2.08
CA ASP A 192 11.15 -13.56 0.62
C ASP A 192 12.37 -13.05 -0.15
N PHE A 193 13.01 -11.99 0.35
CA PHE A 193 14.25 -11.49 -0.23
C PHE A 193 15.37 -12.55 -0.15
N PHE A 194 15.57 -13.16 1.01
CA PHE A 194 16.58 -14.20 1.20
C PHE A 194 16.30 -15.43 0.33
N LYS A 195 15.05 -15.87 0.22
CA LYS A 195 14.64 -16.96 -0.71
C LYS A 195 14.99 -16.62 -2.17
N LYS A 196 14.67 -15.42 -2.63
CA LYS A 196 15.00 -14.95 -3.99
C LYS A 196 16.49 -14.90 -4.28
N GLN A 197 17.30 -14.70 -3.25
CA GLN A 197 18.77 -14.75 -3.33
C GLN A 197 19.32 -16.18 -3.16
N HIS A 198 18.46 -17.21 -3.15
CA HIS A 198 18.84 -18.61 -2.90
C HIS A 198 19.53 -18.84 -1.56
N MET A 199 19.25 -18.00 -0.58
CA MET A 199 19.72 -18.16 0.79
C MET A 199 18.63 -18.87 1.61
N HIS A 200 19.01 -19.99 2.23
CA HIS A 200 18.06 -20.84 2.96
C HIS A 200 17.89 -20.48 4.43
N VAL A 201 18.67 -19.53 4.92
CA VAL A 201 18.66 -19.13 6.32
C VAL A 201 18.61 -17.62 6.42
N VAL A 202 17.63 -17.11 7.14
CA VAL A 202 17.55 -15.70 7.57
C VAL A 202 18.17 -15.60 8.94
N LYS A 203 19.12 -14.67 9.09
CA LYS A 203 19.82 -14.37 10.32
C LYS A 203 19.60 -12.91 10.68
N ILE A 204 19.08 -12.64 11.89
CA ILE A 204 18.75 -11.28 12.34
C ILE A 204 19.39 -11.02 13.70
N ILE A 205 19.93 -9.83 13.91
CA ILE A 205 20.30 -9.35 15.24
C ILE A 205 19.02 -8.75 15.85
N PRO A 206 18.44 -9.41 16.87
CA PRO A 206 17.20 -8.93 17.47
C PRO A 206 17.44 -7.72 18.37
N TYR A 207 16.46 -6.84 18.45
CA TYR A 207 16.36 -5.89 19.55
C TYR A 207 15.85 -6.62 20.80
N SER A 208 16.41 -6.28 21.96
CA SER A 208 16.08 -6.95 23.23
C SER A 208 14.58 -6.94 23.59
N GLN A 209 13.81 -6.00 23.04
CA GLN A 209 12.38 -5.87 23.29
C GLN A 209 11.50 -6.66 22.33
N SER A 210 12.05 -7.35 21.35
CA SER A 210 11.30 -8.02 20.27
C SER A 210 11.55 -9.53 20.17
N LEU A 211 12.17 -10.17 21.16
CA LEU A 211 12.48 -11.59 21.12
C LEU A 211 11.25 -12.47 20.94
N ASP A 212 10.20 -12.20 21.70
CA ASP A 212 8.95 -12.98 21.65
C ASP A 212 8.31 -12.88 20.25
N PHE A 213 8.34 -11.70 19.64
CA PHE A 213 7.86 -11.50 18.29
C PHE A 213 8.57 -12.42 17.27
N TYR A 214 9.90 -12.55 17.35
CA TYR A 214 10.62 -13.45 16.46
C TYR A 214 10.30 -14.91 16.73
N LEU A 215 10.19 -15.33 18.00
CA LEU A 215 9.83 -16.70 18.37
C LEU A 215 8.44 -17.07 17.85
N GLU A 216 7.45 -16.19 17.98
CA GLU A 216 6.09 -16.36 17.46
C GLU A 216 6.06 -16.49 15.94
N ASN A 217 7.01 -15.86 15.22
CA ASN A 217 7.16 -15.96 13.78
C ASN A 217 8.08 -17.10 13.30
N GLY A 218 8.40 -18.07 14.20
CA GLY A 218 9.10 -19.28 13.85
C GLY A 218 10.62 -19.16 13.80
N TYR A 219 11.18 -18.10 14.36
CA TYR A 219 12.63 -17.98 14.55
C TYR A 219 13.06 -18.73 15.80
N ARG A 220 14.31 -19.16 15.84
CA ARG A 220 14.98 -19.73 17.01
C ARG A 220 16.20 -18.90 17.39
N THR A 221 16.57 -18.91 18.66
CA THR A 221 17.76 -18.22 19.14
C THR A 221 19.01 -19.07 18.86
N GLU A 222 20.05 -18.47 18.30
CA GLU A 222 21.36 -19.08 18.13
C GLU A 222 22.47 -18.05 18.46
N GLY A 223 23.01 -18.14 19.66
CA GLY A 223 23.93 -17.12 20.19
C GLY A 223 23.23 -15.76 20.30
N ASN A 224 23.77 -14.75 19.63
CA ASN A 224 23.22 -13.39 19.60
C ASN A 224 22.25 -13.15 18.42
N TYR A 225 21.83 -14.20 17.75
CA TYR A 225 21.02 -14.09 16.54
C TYR A 225 19.68 -14.80 16.69
N MET A 226 18.69 -14.29 16.00
CA MET A 226 17.46 -15.00 15.67
C MET A 226 17.60 -15.59 14.26
N ILE A 227 17.34 -16.89 14.13
CA ILE A 227 17.57 -17.65 12.90
C ILE A 227 16.29 -18.37 12.50
N LYS A 228 15.99 -18.32 11.20
CA LYS A 228 14.89 -19.08 10.59
C LYS A 228 15.34 -19.70 9.27
N GLU A 229 15.02 -20.97 9.09
CA GLU A 229 15.17 -21.63 7.80
C GLU A 229 14.02 -21.19 6.88
N VAL A 230 14.37 -20.74 5.68
CA VAL A 230 13.42 -20.31 4.66
C VAL A 230 13.63 -21.17 3.41
N GLY A 231 12.66 -22.04 3.14
CA GLY A 231 12.70 -22.99 2.02
C GLY A 231 12.12 -22.40 0.73
#